data_9ff044a539660115da8c4e619a8e017d
#
_entry.id   9ff044a539660115da8c4e619a8e017d
#
_cell.length_a   1.000
_cell.length_b   1.000
_cell.length_c   1.000
_cell.angle_alpha   90.00
_cell.angle_beta   90.00
_cell.angle_gamma   90.00
#
_symmetry.space_group_name_H-M   'P 1'
#
loop_
_entity.id
_entity.type
_entity.pdbx_description
1 polymer ?
#
loop_
_entity_poly.entity_id
_entity_poly.type
_entity_poly.pdbx_seq_one_letter_code
_entity_poly.pdbx_strand_id
1 'polypeptide(L)'
;MHQSRTFKTSRFCEICGAQACDIHHVFGGTARQISDKYGATVFICRKSHDDIHRHPSKYEWLKQETQKKVMENQNWDMDDWFNVFHKNYL
;
A
#
# COMPACT_ATOMS: atom_id res chain seq x y z
N MET A 1 10.78 -25.44 -4.24
CA MET A 1 10.92 -24.74 -4.32
C MET A 1 11.04 -24.04 -4.49
N HIS A 2 10.82 -23.77 -4.27
CA HIS A 2 10.86 -22.91 -4.29
C HIS A 2 10.73 -22.06 -4.09
N GLN A 3 10.65 -22.06 -3.69
CA GLN A 3 10.57 -21.24 -3.36
C GLN A 3 10.65 -20.33 -3.20
N SER A 4 10.58 -20.19 -2.68
CA SER A 4 10.64 -19.34 -2.51
C SER A 4 10.94 -18.55 -2.92
N ARG A 5 11.24 -18.29 -3.01
CA ARG A 5 11.51 -17.45 -3.63
C ARG A 5 11.12 -17.11 -4.91
N THR A 6 11.01 -17.53 -5.63
CA THR A 6 10.46 -17.34 -6.94
C THR A 6 9.10 -16.76 -6.98
N PHE A 7 8.34 -16.96 -5.96
CA PHE A 7 6.97 -16.46 -5.95
C PHE A 7 6.87 -14.95 -6.07
N LYS A 8 7.91 -14.24 -5.77
CA LYS A 8 7.85 -12.80 -5.93
C LYS A 8 7.76 -12.39 -7.40
N THR A 9 8.12 -13.26 -8.32
CA THR A 9 7.96 -12.95 -9.72
C THR A 9 6.52 -13.06 -10.17
N SER A 10 5.64 -13.61 -9.33
CA SER A 10 4.23 -13.72 -9.65
C SER A 10 3.42 -12.52 -9.17
N ARG A 11 4.06 -11.51 -8.64
CA ARG A 11 3.36 -10.32 -8.17
C ARG A 11 2.99 -9.41 -9.33
N PHE A 12 1.81 -8.83 -9.24
CA PHE A 12 1.29 -7.97 -10.27
C PHE A 12 0.96 -6.60 -9.71
N CYS A 13 1.08 -5.58 -10.56
CA CYS A 13 0.80 -4.21 -10.18
C CYS A 13 -0.66 -4.05 -9.79
N GLU A 14 -0.91 -3.45 -8.63
CA GLU A 14 -2.25 -3.19 -8.14
C GLU A 14 -3.01 -2.18 -9.00
N ILE A 15 -2.30 -1.42 -9.81
CA ILE A 15 -2.90 -0.35 -10.59
C ILE A 15 -3.18 -0.79 -12.03
N CYS A 16 -2.20 -1.35 -12.70
CA CYS A 16 -2.35 -1.66 -14.13
C CYS A 16 -2.30 -3.15 -14.47
N GLY A 17 -1.98 -4.01 -13.50
CA GLY A 17 -1.94 -5.45 -13.73
C GLY A 17 -0.67 -5.98 -14.36
N ALA A 18 0.28 -5.11 -14.72
CA ALA A 18 1.56 -5.55 -15.26
C ALA A 18 2.40 -6.18 -14.16
N GLN A 19 3.46 -6.86 -14.53
CA GLN A 19 4.34 -7.45 -13.54
C GLN A 19 4.95 -6.36 -12.67
N ALA A 20 4.83 -6.53 -11.36
CA ALA A 20 5.33 -5.54 -10.41
C ALA A 20 6.80 -5.75 -10.13
N CYS A 21 7.52 -4.65 -9.93
CA CYS A 21 8.93 -4.70 -9.57
C CYS A 21 9.23 -3.89 -8.31
N ASP A 22 8.29 -3.10 -7.84
CA ASP A 22 8.48 -2.23 -6.68
C ASP A 22 7.45 -2.50 -5.60
N ILE A 23 7.83 -2.22 -4.37
CA ILE A 23 6.91 -2.21 -3.24
C ILE A 23 6.70 -0.75 -2.87
N HIS A 24 5.45 -0.32 -2.88
CA HIS A 24 5.09 1.06 -2.55
C HIS A 24 4.46 1.12 -1.17
N HIS A 25 5.02 1.96 -0.30
CA HIS A 25 4.42 2.24 1.01
C HIS A 25 3.33 3.28 0.80
N VAL A 26 2.09 2.87 0.96
CA VAL A 26 0.94 3.73 0.63
C VAL A 26 0.92 4.98 1.49
N PHE A 27 1.31 4.87 2.76
CA PHE A 27 1.42 6.01 3.67
C PHE A 27 2.89 6.27 3.92
N GLY A 28 3.43 7.27 3.21
CA GLY A 28 4.86 7.56 3.26
C GLY A 28 5.24 8.52 4.39
N GLY A 29 6.42 9.08 4.29
CA GLY A 29 6.92 10.02 5.28
C GLY A 29 7.07 9.37 6.64
N THR A 30 6.55 10.02 7.67
CA THR A 30 6.65 9.50 9.04
C THR A 30 5.84 8.23 9.24
N ALA A 31 4.89 7.95 8.38
CA ALA A 31 4.04 6.76 8.47
C ALA A 31 4.61 5.56 7.72
N ARG A 32 5.82 5.67 7.16
CA ARG A 32 6.39 4.59 6.36
C ARG A 32 6.62 3.32 7.17
N GLN A 33 7.19 3.45 8.35
CA GLN A 33 7.44 2.30 9.23
C GLN A 33 6.14 1.67 9.69
N ILE A 34 5.15 2.52 9.95
CA ILE A 34 3.83 2.05 10.37
C ILE A 34 3.16 1.29 9.22
N SER A 35 3.29 1.81 8.00
CA SER A 35 2.79 1.14 6.81
C SER A 35 3.38 -0.25 6.66
N ASP A 36 4.68 -0.36 6.87
CA ASP A 36 5.40 -1.62 6.78
C ASP A 36 4.89 -2.61 7.83
N LYS A 37 4.73 -2.13 9.06
CA LYS A 37 4.33 -2.94 10.19
C LYS A 37 2.93 -3.54 10.00
N TYR A 38 2.01 -2.79 9.42
CA TYR A 38 0.62 -3.23 9.28
C TYR A 38 0.25 -3.66 7.87
N GLY A 39 1.24 -3.81 7.01
CA GLY A 39 1.00 -4.30 5.66
C GLY A 39 0.33 -3.31 4.73
N ALA A 40 0.48 -2.01 5.01
CA ALA A 40 -0.08 -0.97 4.15
C ALA A 40 0.84 -0.69 2.97
N THR A 41 1.17 -1.75 2.24
CA THR A 41 2.05 -1.68 1.07
C THR A 41 1.35 -2.37 -0.10
N VAL A 42 1.74 -1.99 -1.31
CA VAL A 42 1.21 -2.61 -2.51
C VAL A 42 2.37 -2.87 -3.48
N PHE A 43 2.18 -3.88 -4.32
CA PHE A 43 3.13 -4.15 -5.39
C PHE A 43 2.74 -3.35 -6.61
N ILE A 44 3.68 -2.62 -7.19
CA ILE A 44 3.40 -1.80 -8.37
C ILE A 44 4.56 -1.89 -9.35
N CYS A 45 4.27 -1.62 -10.64
CA CYS A 45 5.32 -1.56 -11.65
C CYS A 45 5.98 -0.18 -11.58
N ARG A 46 7.15 -0.06 -12.19
CA ARG A 46 7.91 1.17 -12.13
C ARG A 46 7.14 2.35 -12.72
N LYS A 47 6.42 2.11 -13.80
CA LYS A 47 5.64 3.16 -14.45
C LYS A 47 4.54 3.71 -13.54
N SER A 48 3.80 2.82 -12.88
CA SER A 48 2.77 3.23 -11.93
C SER A 48 3.37 3.94 -10.72
N HIS A 49 4.52 3.46 -10.26
CA HIS A 49 5.21 4.07 -9.13
C HIS A 49 5.59 5.52 -9.44
N ASP A 50 6.13 5.75 -10.64
CA ASP A 50 6.47 7.10 -11.07
C ASP A 50 5.22 7.99 -11.16
N ASP A 51 4.13 7.44 -11.69
CA ASP A 51 2.89 8.19 -11.84
C ASP A 51 2.30 8.60 -10.48
N ILE A 52 2.39 7.72 -9.49
CA ILE A 52 1.94 8.05 -8.13
C ILE A 52 2.71 9.26 -7.59
N HIS A 53 4.02 9.28 -7.78
CA HIS A 53 4.85 10.39 -7.29
C HIS A 53 4.61 11.68 -8.04
N ARG A 54 4.28 11.60 -9.33
CA ARG A 54 4.01 12.79 -10.14
C ARG A 54 2.61 13.35 -9.92
N HIS A 55 1.65 12.48 -9.68
CA HIS A 55 0.23 12.85 -9.60
C HIS A 55 -0.43 12.20 -8.40
N PRO A 56 0.00 12.55 -7.17
CA PRO A 56 -0.52 11.88 -5.98
C PRO A 56 -2.03 12.01 -5.78
N SER A 57 -2.61 13.13 -6.19
CA SER A 57 -4.05 13.33 -6.03
C SER A 57 -4.88 12.36 -6.86
N LYS A 58 -4.30 11.80 -7.91
CA LYS A 58 -4.95 10.83 -8.77
C LYS A 58 -5.12 9.48 -8.08
N TYR A 59 -4.39 9.26 -6.99
CA TYR A 59 -4.34 7.98 -6.31
C TYR A 59 -4.86 8.02 -4.87
N GLU A 60 -5.70 9.00 -4.57
CA GLU A 60 -6.33 9.06 -3.25
C GLU A 60 -7.15 7.80 -2.96
N TRP A 61 -7.75 7.23 -4.01
CA TRP A 61 -8.51 5.99 -3.86
C TRP A 61 -7.65 4.86 -3.29
N LEU A 62 -6.37 4.84 -3.62
CA LEU A 62 -5.47 3.80 -3.14
C LEU A 62 -5.28 3.90 -1.63
N LYS A 63 -5.15 5.12 -1.11
CA LYS A 63 -5.06 5.35 0.32
C LYS A 63 -6.32 4.92 1.04
N GLN A 64 -7.47 5.24 0.47
CA GLN A 64 -8.76 4.89 1.05
C GLN A 64 -8.95 3.37 1.09
N GLU A 65 -8.65 2.69 -0.01
CA GLU A 65 -8.77 1.24 -0.07
C GLU A 65 -7.81 0.57 0.90
N THR A 66 -6.60 1.11 1.00
CA THR A 66 -5.59 0.55 1.91
C THR A 66 -6.00 0.74 3.35
N GLN A 67 -6.55 1.91 3.70
CA GLN A 67 -7.04 2.15 5.05
C GLN A 67 -8.14 1.15 5.43
N LYS A 68 -9.10 0.96 4.54
CA LYS A 68 -10.17 -0.02 4.78
C LYS A 68 -9.62 -1.41 5.01
N LYS A 69 -8.66 -1.80 4.18
CA LYS A 69 -8.05 -3.13 4.27
C LYS A 69 -7.31 -3.33 5.60
N VAL A 70 -6.54 -2.35 6.02
CA VAL A 70 -5.80 -2.42 7.28
C VAL A 70 -6.77 -2.48 8.45
N MET A 71 -7.77 -1.61 8.47
CA MET A 71 -8.76 -1.60 9.54
C MET A 71 -9.48 -2.93 9.64
N GLU A 72 -9.85 -3.50 8.51
CA GLU A 72 -10.53 -4.79 8.47
C GLU A 72 -9.63 -5.92 8.97
N ASN A 73 -8.39 -5.96 8.49
CA ASN A 73 -7.44 -7.00 8.88
C ASN A 73 -7.08 -6.94 10.35
N GLN A 74 -7.00 -5.75 10.92
CA GLN A 74 -6.67 -5.55 12.33
C GLN A 74 -7.89 -5.52 13.23
N ASN A 75 -9.08 -5.52 12.63
CA ASN A 75 -10.33 -5.38 13.37
C ASN A 75 -10.36 -4.07 14.17
N TRP A 76 -9.94 -3.00 13.53
CA TRP A 76 -9.87 -1.67 14.11
C TRP A 76 -11.10 -0.85 13.76
N ASP A 77 -11.54 0.01 14.71
CA ASP A 77 -12.48 1.06 14.38
C ASP A 77 -11.73 2.33 13.99
N MET A 78 -12.43 3.42 13.77
CA MET A 78 -11.82 4.67 13.32
C MET A 78 -10.86 5.24 14.38
N ASP A 79 -11.21 5.11 15.65
CA ASP A 79 -10.34 5.60 16.73
C ASP A 79 -9.01 4.84 16.74
N ASP A 80 -9.07 3.52 16.56
CA ASP A 80 -7.86 2.70 16.51
C ASP A 80 -6.97 3.13 15.36
N TRP A 81 -7.57 3.35 14.19
CA TRP A 81 -6.83 3.81 13.01
C TRP A 81 -6.15 5.15 13.29
N PHE A 82 -6.92 6.10 13.83
CA PHE A 82 -6.41 7.44 14.08
C PHE A 82 -5.28 7.44 15.10
N ASN A 83 -5.36 6.58 16.11
CA ASN A 83 -4.32 6.47 17.12
C ASN A 83 -2.98 5.99 16.54
N VAL A 84 -3.04 5.21 15.45
CA VAL A 84 -1.83 4.67 14.83
C VAL A 84 -1.33 5.55 13.69
N PHE A 85 -2.22 5.94 12.77
CA PHE A 85 -1.82 6.67 11.57
C PHE A 85 -2.00 8.18 11.68
N HIS A 86 -2.75 8.66 12.65
CA HIS A 86 -2.93 10.08 12.99
C HIS A 86 -3.60 10.91 11.89
N LYS A 87 -4.15 10.28 10.87
CA LYS A 87 -4.85 10.98 9.80
C LYS A 87 -5.86 10.04 9.16
N ASN A 88 -7.04 10.58 8.87
CA ASN A 88 -8.10 9.82 8.22
C ASN A 88 -8.12 10.11 6.72
N TYR A 89 -8.17 9.06 5.91
CA TYR A 89 -8.18 9.17 4.45
C TYR A 89 -9.54 8.86 3.84
N LEU A 90 -10.47 8.36 4.64
CA LEU A 90 -11.82 8.00 4.19
C LEU A 90 -12.76 9.20 4.12
#